data_f9e533d34d44befe4c2292dc2c95ec52
#
_entry.id   f9e533d34d44befe4c2292dc2c95ec52
#
_cell.length_a   1.000
_cell.length_b   1.000
_cell.length_c   1.000
_cell.angle_alpha   90.00
_cell.angle_beta   90.00
_cell.angle_gamma   90.00
#
_symmetry.space_group_name_H-M   'P 1'
#
loop_
_entity.id
_entity.type
_entity.pdbx_description
1 polymer ?
#
loop_
_entity_poly.entity_id
_entity_poly.type
_entity_poly.pdbx_seq_one_letter_code
_entity_poly.pdbx_strand_id
1 'polypeptide(L)'
;MSNRDKILSLLLDRSVSNKFFDDDYQMFIFTHDRAFFELAKYRFDIRASGKWKYFEMYENTSERFLKPLLIPYKDNLQKAESYFKISNYPTAGNYLRKTSEEIIKNLLSDIFKPSDKDGLDSLIKNLKTKYDEFKITIPESISKLEELTKRIFNPASHNDLINPLYKKEIDDAIQVVKELKDLKKIKSIDLSISQGSLLTFEYQEKYKVTYRFLDNIKLFEYQNEILESKNIFLGKCNYEILKDGVWIVNSQIDKKCSSLKEVYEKNKHFINKICKEEIIEDAFIDNLKIDDSFLCGTYKKLFIKQIS
;
A
#
# COMPACT_ATOMS: atom_id res chain seq x y z
N MET A 1 15.78 -5.22 10.89
CA MET A 1 16.13 -3.80 10.72
C MET A 1 17.52 -3.72 10.12
N SER A 2 17.70 -3.05 8.97
CA SER A 2 19.01 -2.92 8.34
C SER A 2 19.91 -1.99 9.15
N ASN A 3 21.24 -2.09 8.98
CA ASN A 3 22.16 -1.14 9.65
C ASN A 3 21.90 0.31 9.23
N ARG A 4 21.41 0.53 8.01
CA ARG A 4 20.98 1.84 7.51
C ARG A 4 19.82 2.42 8.33
N ASP A 5 18.79 1.60 8.62
CA ASP A 5 17.66 2.00 9.45
C ASP A 5 18.06 2.36 10.88
N LYS A 6 19.00 1.61 11.46
CA LYS A 6 19.51 1.88 12.81
C LYS A 6 20.21 3.22 12.89
N ILE A 7 21.10 3.52 11.91
CA ILE A 7 21.81 4.81 11.84
C ILE A 7 20.80 5.97 11.73
N LEU A 8 19.83 5.87 10.82
CA LEU A 8 18.82 6.92 10.65
C LEU A 8 17.94 7.07 11.90
N SER A 9 17.59 5.98 12.56
CA SER A 9 16.83 6.06 13.81
C SER A 9 17.59 6.78 14.91
N LEU A 10 18.90 6.54 15.05
CA LEU A 10 19.76 7.24 15.99
C LEU A 10 19.83 8.76 15.70
N LEU A 11 19.93 9.13 14.43
CA LEU A 11 19.98 10.54 14.02
C LEU A 11 18.65 11.27 14.18
N LEU A 12 17.53 10.55 14.07
CA LEU A 12 16.17 11.09 14.15
C LEU A 12 15.54 11.00 15.53
N ASP A 13 16.07 10.19 16.42
CA ASP A 13 15.57 10.04 17.78
C ASP A 13 16.04 11.23 18.64
N ARG A 14 15.11 12.14 18.95
CA ARG A 14 15.40 13.30 19.78
C ARG A 14 15.95 12.93 21.17
N SER A 15 15.55 11.80 21.72
CA SER A 15 16.07 11.34 23.02
C SER A 15 17.56 10.99 22.96
N VAL A 16 18.02 10.57 21.80
CA VAL A 16 19.42 10.25 21.52
C VAL A 16 20.15 11.47 20.97
N SER A 17 19.56 12.15 19.98
CA SER A 17 20.20 13.31 19.33
C SER A 17 20.41 14.47 20.32
N ASN A 18 19.47 14.76 21.20
CA ASN A 18 19.61 15.81 22.21
C ASN A 18 20.65 15.51 23.27
N LYS A 19 21.12 14.26 23.40
CA LYS A 19 22.25 13.91 24.25
C LYS A 19 23.61 14.23 23.63
N PHE A 20 23.69 14.31 22.32
CA PHE A 20 24.89 14.46 21.54
C PHE A 20 24.97 15.79 20.80
N PHE A 21 23.81 16.45 20.57
CA PHE A 21 23.73 17.67 19.79
C PHE A 21 22.83 18.68 20.51
N ASP A 22 23.30 19.88 20.71
CA ASP A 22 22.49 21.01 21.11
C ASP A 22 21.62 21.49 19.93
N ASP A 23 20.54 22.23 20.19
CA ASP A 23 19.59 22.66 19.17
C ASP A 23 20.19 23.56 18.05
N ASP A 24 21.40 24.06 18.23
CA ASP A 24 22.07 24.99 17.32
C ASP A 24 22.99 24.32 16.29
N TYR A 25 23.03 22.99 16.22
CA TYR A 25 23.92 22.31 15.29
C TYR A 25 23.32 22.19 13.89
N GLN A 26 24.15 22.51 12.88
CA GLN A 26 23.89 22.18 11.49
C GLN A 26 24.51 20.81 11.17
N MET A 27 23.68 19.87 10.72
CA MET A 27 24.10 18.51 10.38
C MET A 27 24.28 18.36 8.86
N PHE A 28 25.42 17.82 8.45
CA PHE A 28 25.70 17.43 7.07
C PHE A 28 25.89 15.92 7.00
N ILE A 29 25.16 15.26 6.10
CA ILE A 29 25.27 13.82 5.88
C ILE A 29 25.74 13.61 4.44
N PHE A 30 26.94 13.04 4.29
CA PHE A 30 27.50 12.67 3.01
C PHE A 30 27.38 11.16 2.82
N THR A 31 26.91 10.74 1.66
CA THR A 31 26.83 9.32 1.30
C THR A 31 27.01 9.13 -0.20
N HIS A 32 27.66 8.04 -0.59
CA HIS A 32 27.71 7.55 -1.96
C HIS A 32 26.68 6.42 -2.20
N ASP A 33 26.02 5.97 -1.11
CA ASP A 33 25.00 4.93 -1.19
C ASP A 33 23.64 5.54 -1.51
N ARG A 34 23.20 5.36 -2.76
CA ARG A 34 21.90 5.87 -3.24
C ARG A 34 20.74 5.33 -2.41
N ALA A 35 20.78 4.06 -2.02
CA ALA A 35 19.69 3.47 -1.25
C ALA A 35 19.61 4.07 0.18
N PHE A 36 20.75 4.38 0.78
CA PHE A 36 20.79 5.12 2.04
C PHE A 36 20.27 6.55 1.87
N PHE A 37 20.65 7.24 0.79
CA PHE A 37 20.18 8.60 0.49
C PHE A 37 18.64 8.65 0.34
N GLU A 38 18.05 7.77 -0.45
CA GLU A 38 16.60 7.73 -0.66
C GLU A 38 15.85 7.37 0.64
N LEU A 39 16.37 6.44 1.43
CA LEU A 39 15.81 6.10 2.74
C LEU A 39 15.90 7.27 3.73
N ALA A 40 17.05 7.95 3.76
CA ALA A 40 17.26 9.14 4.60
C ALA A 40 16.30 10.26 4.22
N LYS A 41 16.18 10.57 2.92
CA LYS A 41 15.25 11.56 2.40
C LYS A 41 13.82 11.25 2.82
N TYR A 42 13.33 10.02 2.59
CA TYR A 42 12.00 9.60 3.01
C TYR A 42 11.77 9.79 4.51
N ARG A 43 12.71 9.39 5.34
CA ARG A 43 12.60 9.50 6.81
C ARG A 43 12.63 10.95 7.30
N PHE A 44 13.49 11.78 6.73
CA PHE A 44 13.63 13.18 7.10
C PHE A 44 12.44 14.03 6.63
N ASP A 45 11.92 13.78 5.42
CA ASP A 45 10.76 14.49 4.88
C ASP A 45 9.49 14.24 5.71
N ILE A 46 9.32 13.02 6.25
CA ILE A 46 8.18 12.70 7.12
C ILE A 46 8.29 13.41 8.48
N ARG A 47 9.49 13.46 9.07
CA ARG A 47 9.65 13.96 10.45
C ARG A 47 9.95 15.45 10.56
N ALA A 48 10.55 16.03 9.55
CA ALA A 48 10.99 17.42 9.56
C ALA A 48 10.89 18.05 8.17
N SER A 49 9.69 18.03 7.60
CA SER A 49 9.42 18.59 6.27
C SER A 49 9.93 20.01 6.14
N GLY A 50 10.71 20.27 5.08
CA GLY A 50 11.28 21.58 4.77
C GLY A 50 12.53 21.99 5.54
N LYS A 51 12.97 21.24 6.55
CA LYS A 51 14.22 21.54 7.30
C LYS A 51 15.46 20.99 6.64
N TRP A 52 15.34 19.97 5.78
CA TRP A 52 16.44 19.31 5.11
C TRP A 52 16.58 19.78 3.67
N LYS A 53 17.81 19.98 3.23
CA LYS A 53 18.16 20.28 1.85
C LYS A 53 19.00 19.14 1.29
N TYR A 54 18.68 18.71 0.08
CA TYR A 54 19.33 17.58 -0.58
C TYR A 54 20.13 18.08 -1.77
N PHE A 55 21.33 17.56 -1.92
CA PHE A 55 22.23 17.92 -3.02
C PHE A 55 22.86 16.67 -3.61
N GLU A 56 23.13 16.72 -4.90
CA GLU A 56 24.00 15.77 -5.60
C GLU A 56 25.38 16.44 -5.76
N MET A 57 26.45 15.67 -5.51
CA MET A 57 27.83 16.16 -5.65
C MET A 57 28.45 15.46 -6.86
N TYR A 58 29.01 16.25 -7.75
CA TYR A 58 29.71 15.79 -8.94
C TYR A 58 31.13 16.36 -9.00
N GLU A 59 31.98 15.66 -9.72
CA GLU A 59 33.29 16.17 -10.08
C GLU A 59 33.16 17.21 -11.21
N ASN A 60 33.71 18.39 -11.04
CA ASN A 60 33.82 19.38 -12.10
C ASN A 60 35.13 19.18 -12.87
N THR A 61 35.01 18.53 -14.03
CA THR A 61 36.16 18.22 -14.92
C THR A 61 36.58 19.38 -15.79
N SER A 62 35.84 20.49 -15.82
CA SER A 62 36.15 21.66 -16.68
C SER A 62 37.21 22.58 -16.09
N GLU A 63 37.56 22.42 -14.84
CA GLU A 63 38.58 23.24 -14.16
C GLU A 63 39.90 22.47 -13.95
N ARG A 64 41.02 23.22 -13.94
CA ARG A 64 42.36 22.67 -13.71
C ARG A 64 42.55 21.98 -12.34
N PHE A 65 41.71 22.34 -11.38
CA PHE A 65 41.60 21.72 -10.06
C PHE A 65 40.24 21.06 -9.89
N LEU A 66 40.25 19.86 -9.36
CA LEU A 66 39.01 19.12 -9.06
C LEU A 66 38.21 19.84 -7.97
N LYS A 67 37.20 20.58 -8.34
CA LYS A 67 36.26 21.19 -7.41
C LYS A 67 34.94 20.44 -7.39
N PRO A 68 34.41 20.11 -6.23
CA PRO A 68 33.09 19.49 -6.16
C PRO A 68 32.01 20.47 -6.65
N LEU A 69 31.17 20.01 -7.56
CA LEU A 69 29.99 20.72 -8.01
C LEU A 69 28.78 20.21 -7.21
N LEU A 70 28.19 21.07 -6.39
CA LEU A 70 26.98 20.79 -5.64
C LEU A 70 25.75 21.25 -6.41
N ILE A 71 24.89 20.30 -6.78
CA ILE A 71 23.65 20.59 -7.51
C ILE A 71 22.47 20.22 -6.60
N PRO A 72 21.46 21.10 -6.45
CA PRO A 72 20.24 20.74 -5.72
C PRO A 72 19.63 19.48 -6.30
N TYR A 73 19.33 18.52 -5.43
CA TYR A 73 18.67 17.27 -5.83
C TYR A 73 17.30 17.57 -6.46
N LYS A 74 17.05 16.94 -7.58
CA LYS A 74 15.75 16.96 -8.26
C LYS A 74 15.21 15.54 -8.34
N ASP A 75 13.96 15.35 -7.95
CA ASP A 75 13.26 14.09 -8.22
C ASP A 75 13.06 13.88 -9.73
N ASN A 76 12.62 12.70 -10.12
CA ASN A 76 12.46 12.38 -11.54
C ASN A 76 11.44 13.29 -12.24
N LEU A 77 10.38 13.74 -11.56
CA LEU A 77 9.41 14.69 -12.14
C LEU A 77 10.04 16.08 -12.34
N GLN A 78 10.79 16.56 -11.35
CA GLN A 78 11.49 17.85 -11.46
C GLN A 78 12.58 17.81 -12.55
N LYS A 79 13.24 16.65 -12.74
CA LYS A 79 14.16 16.43 -13.86
C LYS A 79 13.41 16.49 -15.20
N ALA A 80 12.26 15.82 -15.30
CA ALA A 80 11.41 15.86 -16.49
C ALA A 80 10.99 17.30 -16.85
N GLU A 81 10.51 18.07 -15.87
CA GLU A 81 10.13 19.48 -16.07
C GLU A 81 11.31 20.35 -16.49
N SER A 82 12.51 20.06 -15.97
CA SER A 82 13.71 20.79 -16.36
C SER A 82 14.09 20.52 -17.82
N TYR A 83 14.03 19.26 -18.28
CA TYR A 83 14.28 18.89 -19.66
C TYR A 83 13.19 19.40 -20.61
N PHE A 84 11.93 19.41 -20.16
CA PHE A 84 10.83 20.02 -20.91
C PHE A 84 11.07 21.52 -21.20
N LYS A 85 11.54 22.27 -20.20
CA LYS A 85 11.85 23.71 -20.33
C LYS A 85 12.92 24.01 -21.39
N ILE A 86 13.86 23.11 -21.59
CA ILE A 86 14.91 23.23 -22.62
C ILE A 86 14.56 22.48 -23.91
N SER A 87 13.29 22.10 -24.08
CA SER A 87 12.76 21.40 -25.26
C SER A 87 13.42 20.05 -25.58
N ASN A 88 14.03 19.40 -24.56
CA ASN A 88 14.53 18.03 -24.68
C ASN A 88 13.42 17.03 -24.30
N TYR A 89 12.46 16.85 -25.21
CA TYR A 89 11.24 16.06 -24.98
C TYR A 89 11.51 14.56 -24.81
N PRO A 90 12.42 13.90 -25.54
CA PRO A 90 12.72 12.48 -25.30
C PRO A 90 13.24 12.21 -23.88
N THR A 91 14.17 13.04 -23.40
CA THR A 91 14.69 12.92 -22.05
C THR A 91 13.61 13.21 -21.00
N ALA A 92 12.78 14.22 -21.20
CA ALA A 92 11.63 14.52 -20.34
C ALA A 92 10.67 13.31 -20.27
N GLY A 93 10.30 12.73 -21.42
CA GLY A 93 9.44 11.54 -21.49
C GLY A 93 10.00 10.33 -20.73
N ASN A 94 11.30 10.10 -20.84
CA ASN A 94 11.97 9.01 -20.10
C ASN A 94 11.92 9.23 -18.57
N TYR A 95 12.12 10.46 -18.09
CA TYR A 95 11.98 10.76 -16.67
C TYR A 95 10.51 10.67 -16.18
N LEU A 96 9.54 11.05 -17.01
CA LEU A 96 8.11 10.86 -16.71
C LEU A 96 7.76 9.38 -16.59
N ARG A 97 8.28 8.54 -17.48
CA ARG A 97 8.13 7.08 -17.40
C ARG A 97 8.65 6.54 -16.05
N LYS A 98 9.89 6.90 -15.67
CA LYS A 98 10.48 6.49 -14.40
C LYS A 98 9.64 6.94 -13.20
N THR A 99 9.15 8.18 -13.24
CA THR A 99 8.24 8.69 -12.19
C THR A 99 6.95 7.87 -12.12
N SER A 100 6.35 7.56 -13.26
CA SER A 100 5.14 6.74 -13.31
C SER A 100 5.37 5.33 -12.75
N GLU A 101 6.48 4.69 -13.11
CA GLU A 101 6.85 3.37 -12.56
C GLU A 101 7.01 3.42 -11.04
N GLU A 102 7.67 4.45 -10.49
CA GLU A 102 7.84 4.65 -9.05
C GLU A 102 6.48 4.84 -8.33
N ILE A 103 5.60 5.68 -8.90
CA ILE A 103 4.26 5.92 -8.33
C ILE A 103 3.44 4.62 -8.33
N ILE A 104 3.36 3.92 -9.47
CA ILE A 104 2.56 2.69 -9.57
C ILE A 104 3.11 1.59 -8.65
N LYS A 105 4.43 1.42 -8.56
CA LYS A 105 5.05 0.49 -7.61
C LYS A 105 4.69 0.84 -6.16
N ASN A 106 4.67 2.12 -5.82
CA ASN A 106 4.25 2.55 -4.48
C ASN A 106 2.77 2.25 -4.23
N LEU A 107 1.88 2.54 -5.18
CA LEU A 107 0.45 2.24 -5.06
C LEU A 107 0.17 0.74 -4.88
N LEU A 108 0.98 -0.11 -5.53
CA LEU A 108 0.86 -1.56 -5.47
C LEU A 108 1.51 -2.19 -4.24
N SER A 109 2.43 -1.52 -3.55
CA SER A 109 3.39 -2.15 -2.63
C SER A 109 2.79 -2.95 -1.48
N ASP A 110 1.56 -2.65 -1.04
CA ASP A 110 0.88 -3.38 0.03
C ASP A 110 -0.04 -4.51 -0.49
N ILE A 111 -0.50 -4.40 -1.74
CA ILE A 111 -1.48 -5.31 -2.33
C ILE A 111 -0.88 -6.27 -3.35
N PHE A 112 0.25 -5.91 -3.90
CA PHE A 112 0.98 -6.69 -4.91
C PHE A 112 2.48 -6.43 -4.74
N LYS A 113 3.29 -7.46 -4.85
CA LYS A 113 4.75 -7.33 -4.81
C LYS A 113 5.30 -7.34 -6.24
N PRO A 114 5.53 -6.16 -6.84
CA PRO A 114 6.06 -6.10 -8.18
C PRO A 114 7.46 -6.72 -8.26
N SER A 115 7.75 -7.36 -9.37
CA SER A 115 9.11 -7.78 -9.70
C SER A 115 9.92 -6.58 -10.22
N ASP A 116 11.23 -6.60 -10.03
CA ASP A 116 12.13 -5.58 -10.60
C ASP A 116 12.12 -5.58 -12.14
N LYS A 117 11.64 -6.68 -12.75
CA LYS A 117 11.52 -6.84 -14.21
C LYS A 117 10.18 -6.33 -14.76
N ASP A 118 9.23 -5.96 -13.90
CA ASP A 118 7.93 -5.48 -14.36
C ASP A 118 8.07 -4.09 -14.97
N GLY A 119 7.84 -4.01 -16.27
CA GLY A 119 7.74 -2.75 -17.00
C GLY A 119 6.44 -1.99 -16.70
N LEU A 120 6.37 -0.73 -17.11
CA LEU A 120 5.23 0.15 -16.83
C LEU A 120 3.89 -0.42 -17.29
N ASP A 121 3.83 -1.06 -18.47
CA ASP A 121 2.61 -1.70 -18.98
C ASP A 121 2.10 -2.80 -18.05
N SER A 122 3.01 -3.67 -17.55
CA SER A 122 2.68 -4.73 -16.60
C SER A 122 2.19 -4.15 -15.27
N LEU A 123 2.85 -3.11 -14.77
CA LEU A 123 2.47 -2.43 -13.53
C LEU A 123 1.09 -1.80 -13.62
N ILE A 124 0.76 -1.10 -14.73
CA ILE A 124 -0.57 -0.52 -14.97
C ILE A 124 -1.64 -1.61 -15.01
N LYS A 125 -1.38 -2.70 -15.74
CA LYS A 125 -2.30 -3.84 -15.81
C LYS A 125 -2.56 -4.44 -14.42
N ASN A 126 -1.52 -4.67 -13.64
CA ASN A 126 -1.64 -5.19 -12.28
C ASN A 126 -2.45 -4.24 -11.38
N LEU A 127 -2.21 -2.92 -11.47
CA LEU A 127 -2.96 -1.93 -10.70
C LEU A 127 -4.45 -1.94 -11.07
N LYS A 128 -4.77 -1.96 -12.36
CA LYS A 128 -6.16 -2.06 -12.83
C LYS A 128 -6.84 -3.33 -12.34
N THR A 129 -6.15 -4.47 -12.43
CA THR A 129 -6.67 -5.75 -11.91
C THR A 129 -6.95 -5.66 -10.42
N LYS A 130 -6.07 -5.05 -9.63
CA LYS A 130 -6.29 -4.87 -8.19
C LYS A 130 -7.45 -3.92 -7.90
N TYR A 131 -7.58 -2.82 -8.63
CA TYR A 131 -8.72 -1.91 -8.47
C TYR A 131 -10.05 -2.61 -8.78
N ASP A 132 -10.09 -3.45 -9.83
CA ASP A 132 -11.26 -4.25 -10.17
C ASP A 132 -11.57 -5.30 -9.09
N GLU A 133 -10.54 -6.02 -8.59
CA GLU A 133 -10.68 -6.96 -7.48
C GLU A 133 -11.30 -6.32 -6.24
N PHE A 134 -10.92 -5.08 -5.93
CA PHE A 134 -11.42 -4.30 -4.80
C PHE A 134 -12.65 -3.46 -5.14
N LYS A 135 -13.21 -3.59 -6.35
CA LYS A 135 -14.36 -2.80 -6.84
C LYS A 135 -14.15 -1.28 -6.75
N ILE A 136 -12.91 -0.84 -6.85
CA ILE A 136 -12.54 0.58 -6.90
C ILE A 136 -12.69 1.07 -8.34
N THR A 137 -13.36 2.19 -8.53
CA THR A 137 -13.42 2.84 -9.84
C THR A 137 -12.02 3.25 -10.27
N ILE A 138 -11.62 2.82 -11.47
CA ILE A 138 -10.31 3.14 -12.03
C ILE A 138 -10.26 4.65 -12.32
N PRO A 139 -9.33 5.42 -11.70
CA PRO A 139 -9.16 6.83 -11.99
C PRO A 139 -8.82 7.08 -13.46
N GLU A 140 -9.34 8.17 -14.02
CA GLU A 140 -9.09 8.55 -15.42
C GLU A 140 -7.60 8.73 -15.73
N SER A 141 -6.83 9.24 -14.77
CA SER A 141 -5.37 9.39 -14.88
C SER A 141 -4.63 8.07 -15.14
N ILE A 142 -5.12 6.93 -14.62
CA ILE A 142 -4.55 5.60 -14.91
C ILE A 142 -4.85 5.18 -16.35
N SER A 143 -6.04 5.48 -16.86
CA SER A 143 -6.41 5.19 -18.25
C SER A 143 -5.62 6.06 -19.22
N LYS A 144 -5.46 7.34 -18.93
CA LYS A 144 -4.59 8.26 -19.67
C LYS A 144 -3.13 7.82 -19.64
N LEU A 145 -2.63 7.35 -18.49
CA LEU A 145 -1.27 6.84 -18.36
C LEU A 145 -1.01 5.66 -19.30
N GLU A 146 -1.96 4.74 -19.44
CA GLU A 146 -1.82 3.61 -20.37
C GLU A 146 -1.67 4.08 -21.82
N GLU A 147 -2.44 5.10 -22.23
CA GLU A 147 -2.31 5.70 -23.56
C GLU A 147 -0.95 6.40 -23.74
N LEU A 148 -0.54 7.20 -22.76
CA LEU A 148 0.75 7.90 -22.78
C LEU A 148 1.93 6.92 -22.82
N THR A 149 1.81 5.77 -22.18
CA THR A 149 2.85 4.74 -22.19
C THR A 149 3.14 4.26 -23.59
N LYS A 150 2.09 4.02 -24.38
CA LYS A 150 2.22 3.57 -25.78
C LYS A 150 2.70 4.68 -26.71
N ARG A 151 2.22 5.91 -26.52
CA ARG A 151 2.46 7.02 -27.46
C ARG A 151 3.74 7.79 -27.16
N ILE A 152 4.13 7.90 -25.89
CA ILE A 152 5.20 8.81 -25.45
C ILE A 152 6.32 8.04 -24.75
N PHE A 153 6.00 7.26 -23.72
CA PHE A 153 7.02 6.73 -22.83
C PHE A 153 7.84 5.60 -23.46
N ASN A 154 7.20 4.69 -24.19
CA ASN A 154 7.91 3.64 -24.91
C ASN A 154 8.78 4.21 -26.04
N PRO A 155 8.27 5.08 -26.95
CA PRO A 155 9.10 5.75 -27.94
C PRO A 155 10.27 6.55 -27.34
N ALA A 156 10.01 7.34 -26.28
CA ALA A 156 11.06 8.12 -25.62
C ALA A 156 12.18 7.25 -25.04
N SER A 157 11.85 6.02 -24.58
CA SER A 157 12.83 5.09 -23.99
C SER A 157 13.67 4.34 -25.04
N HIS A 158 13.14 4.17 -26.25
CA HIS A 158 13.79 3.42 -27.32
C HIS A 158 14.46 4.31 -28.38
N ASN A 159 14.54 5.64 -28.14
CA ASN A 159 15.08 6.62 -29.11
C ASN A 159 14.45 6.46 -30.50
N ASP A 160 13.13 6.29 -30.54
CA ASP A 160 12.39 6.17 -31.80
C ASP A 160 12.42 7.51 -32.56
N LEU A 161 13.31 7.59 -33.52
CA LEU A 161 13.49 8.80 -34.36
C LEU A 161 12.34 9.00 -35.36
N ILE A 162 11.51 8.00 -35.55
CA ILE A 162 10.40 8.02 -36.51
C ILE A 162 9.20 8.80 -35.97
N ASN A 163 9.04 8.80 -34.66
CA ASN A 163 7.93 9.47 -33.97
C ASN A 163 8.42 10.64 -33.13
N PRO A 164 8.50 11.86 -33.68
CA PRO A 164 8.92 13.03 -32.93
C PRO A 164 7.91 13.35 -31.84
N LEU A 165 8.40 13.60 -30.61
CA LEU A 165 7.56 14.00 -29.48
C LEU A 165 7.31 15.51 -29.54
N TYR A 166 6.05 15.91 -29.35
CA TYR A 166 5.65 17.31 -29.40
C TYR A 166 5.51 17.90 -27.99
N LYS A 167 5.73 19.22 -27.90
CA LYS A 167 5.65 19.97 -26.63
C LYS A 167 4.35 19.70 -25.89
N LYS A 168 3.21 19.76 -26.58
CA LYS A 168 1.89 19.57 -25.97
C LYS A 168 1.73 18.18 -25.37
N GLU A 169 2.22 17.15 -26.03
CA GLU A 169 2.12 15.77 -25.54
C GLU A 169 2.91 15.57 -24.25
N ILE A 170 4.09 16.16 -24.13
CA ILE A 170 4.90 16.10 -22.92
C ILE A 170 4.26 16.92 -21.79
N ASP A 171 3.67 18.08 -22.11
CA ASP A 171 2.96 18.90 -21.14
C ASP A 171 1.74 18.16 -20.56
N ASP A 172 0.92 17.56 -21.42
CA ASP A 172 -0.21 16.72 -21.03
C ASP A 172 0.27 15.53 -20.16
N ALA A 173 1.38 14.90 -20.52
CA ALA A 173 1.96 13.81 -19.75
C ALA A 173 2.45 14.26 -18.36
N ILE A 174 3.03 15.45 -18.25
CA ILE A 174 3.42 16.04 -16.94
C ILE A 174 2.18 16.20 -16.04
N GLN A 175 1.06 16.68 -16.58
CA GLN A 175 -0.17 16.85 -15.82
C GLN A 175 -0.72 15.51 -15.32
N VAL A 176 -0.80 14.51 -16.20
CA VAL A 176 -1.24 13.16 -15.81
C VAL A 176 -0.36 12.57 -14.72
N VAL A 177 0.97 12.72 -14.82
CA VAL A 177 1.88 12.21 -13.77
C VAL A 177 1.71 12.95 -12.44
N LYS A 178 1.37 14.25 -12.46
CA LYS A 178 1.01 14.99 -11.25
C LYS A 178 -0.28 14.46 -10.62
N GLU A 179 -1.31 14.25 -11.41
CA GLU A 179 -2.58 13.63 -10.94
C GLU A 179 -2.35 12.24 -10.32
N LEU A 180 -1.44 11.44 -10.89
CA LEU A 180 -1.09 10.12 -10.33
C LEU A 180 -0.45 10.22 -8.93
N LYS A 181 0.33 11.27 -8.65
CA LYS A 181 0.92 11.48 -7.31
C LYS A 181 -0.13 11.70 -6.22
N ASP A 182 -1.29 12.22 -6.58
CA ASP A 182 -2.39 12.51 -5.64
C ASP A 182 -3.27 11.29 -5.36
N LEU A 183 -3.07 10.19 -6.10
CA LEU A 183 -3.83 8.97 -5.90
C LEU A 183 -3.53 8.37 -4.52
N LYS A 184 -4.60 7.95 -3.86
CA LYS A 184 -4.48 7.27 -2.56
C LYS A 184 -4.08 5.81 -2.77
N LYS A 185 -3.21 5.35 -1.87
CA LYS A 185 -2.74 3.98 -1.83
C LYS A 185 -3.74 3.09 -1.10
N ILE A 186 -3.93 1.88 -1.61
CA ILE A 186 -4.60 0.82 -0.86
C ILE A 186 -3.60 0.32 0.19
N LYS A 187 -3.94 0.44 1.46
CA LYS A 187 -3.07 0.07 2.59
C LYS A 187 -3.48 -1.29 3.14
N SER A 188 -2.50 -2.14 3.43
CA SER A 188 -2.73 -3.33 4.23
C SER A 188 -2.98 -2.93 5.69
N ILE A 189 -4.03 -3.47 6.30
CA ILE A 189 -4.29 -3.33 7.73
C ILE A 189 -3.70 -4.58 8.39
N ASP A 190 -2.74 -4.37 9.27
CA ASP A 190 -2.23 -5.43 10.14
C ASP A 190 -3.21 -5.63 11.28
N LEU A 191 -4.14 -6.56 11.08
CA LEU A 191 -4.97 -7.09 12.15
C LEU A 191 -4.13 -8.21 12.76
N SER A 192 -3.83 -8.12 14.01
CA SER A 192 -3.05 -9.12 14.76
C SER A 192 -3.73 -10.52 14.88
N ILE A 193 -4.68 -10.80 13.98
CA ILE A 193 -5.36 -12.09 13.89
C ILE A 193 -4.51 -12.99 13.01
N SER A 194 -3.79 -13.88 13.65
CA SER A 194 -2.85 -14.79 13.02
C SER A 194 -3.48 -16.15 12.72
N GLN A 195 -2.77 -16.93 11.92
CA GLN A 195 -3.08 -18.34 11.72
C GLN A 195 -3.22 -19.07 13.06
N GLY A 196 -4.30 -19.82 13.22
CA GLY A 196 -4.63 -20.56 14.44
C GLY A 196 -5.58 -19.83 15.37
N SER A 197 -5.78 -18.51 15.24
CA SER A 197 -6.76 -17.75 16.04
C SER A 197 -8.17 -18.28 15.83
N LEU A 198 -8.98 -18.17 16.87
CA LEU A 198 -10.37 -18.66 16.91
C LEU A 198 -11.33 -17.47 16.85
N LEU A 199 -12.23 -17.49 15.89
CA LEU A 199 -13.38 -16.60 15.83
C LEU A 199 -14.59 -17.34 16.38
N THR A 200 -15.12 -16.90 17.50
CA THR A 200 -16.22 -17.56 18.19
C THR A 200 -17.47 -16.68 18.19
N PHE A 201 -18.58 -17.29 17.84
CA PHE A 201 -19.92 -16.71 17.90
C PHE A 201 -20.72 -17.48 18.95
N GLU A 202 -21.23 -16.79 19.96
CA GLU A 202 -22.09 -17.37 20.98
C GLU A 202 -23.48 -16.75 20.89
N TYR A 203 -24.50 -17.60 20.97
CA TYR A 203 -25.90 -17.16 20.98
C TYR A 203 -26.71 -17.87 22.06
N GLN A 204 -27.34 -17.08 22.91
CA GLN A 204 -28.21 -17.56 24.03
C GLN A 204 -27.56 -18.59 24.94
N GLU A 205 -26.26 -18.59 25.11
CA GLU A 205 -25.49 -19.56 25.91
C GLU A 205 -25.69 -21.05 25.51
N LYS A 206 -26.54 -21.30 24.49
CA LYS A 206 -26.86 -22.64 24.01
C LYS A 206 -26.13 -23.02 22.72
N TYR A 207 -25.76 -22.01 21.98
CA TYR A 207 -25.13 -22.22 20.67
C TYR A 207 -23.80 -21.50 20.62
N LYS A 208 -22.77 -22.25 20.26
CA LYS A 208 -21.42 -21.71 20.05
C LYS A 208 -20.91 -22.23 18.73
N VAL A 209 -20.47 -21.34 17.88
CA VAL A 209 -19.81 -21.67 16.62
C VAL A 209 -18.42 -21.09 16.64
N THR A 210 -17.42 -21.93 16.46
CA THR A 210 -16.02 -21.55 16.48
C THR A 210 -15.39 -21.83 15.13
N TYR A 211 -14.75 -20.82 14.56
CA TYR A 211 -13.95 -20.91 13.35
C TYR A 211 -12.49 -20.79 13.71
N ARG A 212 -11.68 -21.72 13.23
CA ARG A 212 -10.23 -21.63 13.33
C ARG A 212 -9.68 -21.07 12.04
N PHE A 213 -8.96 -19.97 12.11
CA PHE A 213 -8.26 -19.41 10.95
C PHE A 213 -7.07 -20.31 10.62
N LEU A 214 -6.98 -20.74 9.36
CA LEU A 214 -5.84 -21.52 8.84
C LEU A 214 -4.77 -20.66 8.19
N ASP A 215 -5.09 -19.37 7.95
CA ASP A 215 -4.19 -18.35 7.40
C ASP A 215 -4.35 -17.04 8.17
N ASN A 216 -3.39 -16.14 8.00
CA ASN A 216 -3.50 -14.78 8.53
C ASN A 216 -4.62 -14.02 7.80
N ILE A 217 -5.42 -13.25 8.56
CA ILE A 217 -6.39 -12.34 7.96
C ILE A 217 -5.66 -11.16 7.37
N LYS A 218 -5.95 -10.85 6.10
CA LYS A 218 -5.49 -9.64 5.42
C LYS A 218 -6.69 -8.76 5.13
N LEU A 219 -6.71 -7.59 5.74
CA LEU A 219 -7.66 -6.54 5.44
C LEU A 219 -6.95 -5.37 4.77
N PHE A 220 -7.70 -4.63 3.98
CA PHE A 220 -7.19 -3.47 3.26
C PHE A 220 -8.08 -2.26 3.51
N GLU A 221 -7.47 -1.08 3.50
CA GLU A 221 -8.11 0.21 3.65
C GLU A 221 -7.84 1.08 2.43
N TYR A 222 -8.88 1.74 1.95
CA TYR A 222 -8.79 2.76 0.91
C TYR A 222 -9.68 3.94 1.26
N GLN A 223 -9.12 5.14 1.32
CA GLN A 223 -9.84 6.39 1.65
C GLN A 223 -10.64 6.31 2.96
N ASN A 224 -10.06 5.68 3.99
CA ASN A 224 -10.66 5.43 5.30
C ASN A 224 -11.85 4.43 5.27
N GLU A 225 -12.01 3.69 4.19
CA GLU A 225 -12.98 2.61 4.07
C GLU A 225 -12.28 1.26 3.98
N ILE A 226 -12.90 0.26 4.61
CA ILE A 226 -12.41 -1.10 4.49
C ILE A 226 -12.92 -1.66 3.18
N LEU A 227 -11.99 -2.20 2.39
CA LEU A 227 -12.30 -2.75 1.10
C LEU A 227 -12.98 -4.11 1.24
N GLU A 228 -14.14 -4.25 0.63
CA GLU A 228 -14.76 -5.53 0.35
C GLU A 228 -14.12 -6.14 -0.89
N SER A 229 -13.17 -7.02 -0.71
CA SER A 229 -12.63 -7.81 -1.82
C SER A 229 -13.21 -9.21 -1.83
N LYS A 230 -13.48 -9.73 -3.02
CA LYS A 230 -13.68 -11.18 -3.21
C LYS A 230 -12.51 -12.02 -2.73
N ASN A 231 -11.39 -11.39 -2.50
CA ASN A 231 -10.09 -11.95 -2.11
C ASN A 231 -9.58 -11.48 -0.74
N ILE A 232 -10.43 -10.89 0.11
CA ILE A 232 -10.12 -10.80 1.53
C ILE A 232 -10.20 -12.22 2.06
N PHE A 233 -9.12 -12.93 1.96
CA PHE A 233 -9.04 -14.30 2.45
C PHE A 233 -9.02 -14.28 3.97
N LEU A 234 -10.19 -14.53 4.54
CA LEU A 234 -10.20 -15.36 5.73
C LEU A 234 -9.72 -16.72 5.23
N GLY A 235 -8.58 -17.17 5.62
CA GLY A 235 -8.05 -18.44 5.17
C GLY A 235 -9.05 -19.59 5.36
N LYS A 236 -8.66 -20.78 5.05
CA LYS A 236 -9.44 -21.96 5.40
C LYS A 236 -9.82 -21.89 6.87
N CYS A 237 -11.07 -22.13 7.19
CA CYS A 237 -11.51 -22.21 8.58
C CYS A 237 -12.25 -23.52 8.83
N ASN A 238 -11.96 -24.14 9.96
CA ASN A 238 -12.77 -25.21 10.50
C ASN A 238 -13.83 -24.62 11.42
N TYR A 239 -15.00 -25.22 11.51
CA TYR A 239 -16.03 -24.81 12.45
C TYR A 239 -16.50 -25.95 13.31
N GLU A 240 -16.82 -25.61 14.56
CA GLU A 240 -17.40 -26.50 15.56
C GLU A 240 -18.70 -25.86 16.07
N ILE A 241 -19.72 -26.67 16.34
CA ILE A 241 -21.01 -26.21 16.81
C ILE A 241 -21.32 -26.90 18.14
N LEU A 242 -21.60 -26.10 19.16
CA LEU A 242 -22.18 -26.58 20.41
C LEU A 242 -23.69 -26.41 20.31
N LYS A 243 -24.44 -27.49 20.49
CA LYS A 243 -25.89 -27.50 20.58
C LYS A 243 -26.34 -28.32 21.80
N ASP A 244 -27.14 -27.70 22.68
CA ASP A 244 -27.68 -28.36 23.88
C ASP A 244 -26.59 -29.05 24.73
N GLY A 245 -25.42 -28.43 24.85
CA GLY A 245 -24.27 -28.98 25.60
C GLY A 245 -23.46 -30.05 24.87
N VAL A 246 -23.84 -30.43 23.66
CA VAL A 246 -23.13 -31.42 22.84
C VAL A 246 -22.40 -30.73 21.67
N TRP A 247 -21.09 -30.99 21.58
CA TRP A 247 -20.32 -30.54 20.43
C TRP A 247 -20.60 -31.40 19.22
N ILE A 248 -21.06 -30.75 18.15
CA ILE A 248 -21.20 -31.34 16.84
C ILE A 248 -20.00 -30.88 16.03
N VAL A 249 -18.98 -31.70 15.96
CA VAL A 249 -17.78 -31.42 15.19
C VAL A 249 -18.05 -31.77 13.72
N ASN A 250 -18.14 -30.77 12.88
CA ASN A 250 -18.11 -30.97 11.42
C ASN A 250 -16.73 -30.56 10.92
N SER A 251 -15.80 -31.49 10.92
CA SER A 251 -14.38 -31.28 10.70
C SER A 251 -13.98 -30.93 9.26
N GLN A 252 -14.91 -30.75 8.33
CA GLN A 252 -14.55 -30.56 6.93
C GLN A 252 -15.49 -29.58 6.20
N ILE A 253 -15.38 -28.30 6.53
CA ILE A 253 -15.69 -27.31 5.51
C ILE A 253 -14.41 -26.54 5.22
N ASP A 254 -13.60 -27.10 4.35
CA ASP A 254 -12.54 -26.42 3.60
C ASP A 254 -13.15 -25.34 2.67
N LYS A 255 -13.94 -24.44 3.20
CA LYS A 255 -14.50 -23.34 2.41
C LYS A 255 -13.67 -22.11 2.64
N LYS A 256 -13.00 -21.68 1.58
CA LYS A 256 -12.48 -20.32 1.50
C LYS A 256 -13.67 -19.37 1.74
N CYS A 257 -13.68 -18.70 2.88
CA CYS A 257 -14.57 -17.58 3.07
C CYS A 257 -13.88 -16.35 2.46
N SER A 258 -14.53 -15.70 1.51
CA SER A 258 -13.93 -14.60 0.75
C SER A 258 -14.01 -13.25 1.47
N SER A 259 -14.79 -13.17 2.57
CA SER A 259 -14.93 -11.95 3.36
C SER A 259 -15.45 -12.25 4.76
N LEU A 260 -15.26 -11.31 5.70
CA LEU A 260 -15.87 -11.36 7.03
C LEU A 260 -17.40 -11.37 6.94
N LYS A 261 -17.96 -10.66 5.96
CA LYS A 261 -19.40 -10.68 5.66
C LYS A 261 -19.88 -12.09 5.29
N GLU A 262 -19.14 -12.79 4.44
CA GLU A 262 -19.48 -14.18 4.07
C GLU A 262 -19.45 -15.13 5.29
N VAL A 263 -18.47 -14.96 6.19
CA VAL A 263 -18.42 -15.72 7.44
C VAL A 263 -19.63 -15.41 8.31
N TYR A 264 -19.94 -14.13 8.45
CA TYR A 264 -21.10 -13.67 9.21
C TYR A 264 -22.41 -14.23 8.63
N GLU A 265 -22.67 -14.08 7.34
CA GLU A 265 -23.88 -14.57 6.70
C GLU A 265 -24.02 -16.10 6.77
N LYS A 266 -22.94 -16.83 6.60
CA LYS A 266 -22.95 -18.30 6.78
C LYS A 266 -23.27 -18.69 8.21
N ASN A 267 -22.72 -17.97 9.19
CA ASN A 267 -23.05 -18.20 10.59
C ASN A 267 -24.50 -17.90 10.91
N LYS A 268 -24.98 -16.72 10.50
CA LYS A 268 -26.37 -16.31 10.67
C LYS A 268 -27.32 -17.35 10.09
N HIS A 269 -27.10 -17.74 8.85
CA HIS A 269 -27.90 -18.77 8.19
C HIS A 269 -27.85 -20.12 8.93
N PHE A 270 -26.68 -20.51 9.39
CA PHE A 270 -26.46 -21.79 10.07
C PHE A 270 -27.12 -21.82 11.44
N ILE A 271 -26.99 -20.78 12.25
CA ILE A 271 -27.61 -20.66 13.57
C ILE A 271 -29.12 -20.54 13.43
N ASN A 272 -29.64 -19.75 12.49
CA ASN A 272 -31.07 -19.67 12.23
C ASN A 272 -31.67 -21.03 11.87
N LYS A 273 -30.96 -21.83 11.08
CA LYS A 273 -31.40 -23.20 10.71
C LYS A 273 -31.44 -24.14 11.92
N ILE A 274 -30.52 -23.99 12.88
CA ILE A 274 -30.42 -24.81 14.08
C ILE A 274 -31.41 -24.36 15.14
N CYS A 275 -31.52 -23.05 15.39
CA CYS A 275 -32.36 -22.48 16.43
C CYS A 275 -33.83 -22.43 16.03
N LYS A 276 -34.16 -22.49 14.73
CA LYS A 276 -35.50 -22.23 14.17
C LYS A 276 -36.08 -20.86 14.54
N GLU A 277 -35.25 -19.94 14.97
CA GLU A 277 -35.56 -18.57 15.36
C GLU A 277 -34.72 -17.60 14.54
N GLU A 278 -35.25 -16.41 14.29
CA GLU A 278 -34.52 -15.36 13.60
C GLU A 278 -33.60 -14.64 14.60
N ILE A 279 -32.29 -14.64 14.32
CA ILE A 279 -31.31 -13.98 15.19
C ILE A 279 -31.42 -12.47 15.02
N ILE A 280 -31.51 -11.76 16.15
CA ILE A 280 -31.41 -10.30 16.19
C ILE A 280 -29.95 -9.91 15.95
N GLU A 281 -29.70 -9.13 14.91
CA GLU A 281 -28.38 -8.83 14.35
C GLU A 281 -27.42 -8.19 15.37
N ASP A 282 -27.90 -7.25 16.17
CA ASP A 282 -27.09 -6.52 17.13
C ASP A 282 -26.55 -7.42 18.29
N ALA A 283 -27.37 -8.34 18.80
CA ALA A 283 -26.97 -9.26 19.85
C ALA A 283 -25.89 -10.26 19.40
N PHE A 284 -25.86 -10.57 18.11
CA PHE A 284 -24.89 -11.49 17.55
C PHE A 284 -23.49 -10.87 17.42
N ILE A 285 -23.43 -9.61 16.97
CA ILE A 285 -22.16 -8.87 16.82
C ILE A 285 -21.53 -8.60 18.19
N ASP A 286 -22.35 -8.31 19.21
CA ASP A 286 -21.89 -8.02 20.55
C ASP A 286 -21.26 -9.23 21.25
N ASN A 287 -21.62 -10.43 20.83
CA ASN A 287 -21.09 -11.68 21.35
C ASN A 287 -19.95 -12.29 20.52
N LEU A 288 -19.38 -11.52 19.59
CA LEU A 288 -18.25 -11.97 18.79
C LEU A 288 -16.94 -11.93 19.59
N LYS A 289 -16.22 -13.04 19.64
CA LYS A 289 -14.93 -13.17 20.33
C LYS A 289 -13.83 -13.62 19.38
N ILE A 290 -12.63 -13.08 19.56
CA ILE A 290 -11.41 -13.60 18.94
C ILE A 290 -10.49 -14.03 20.06
N ASP A 291 -10.07 -15.31 20.02
CA ASP A 291 -9.22 -15.93 21.05
C ASP A 291 -9.76 -15.66 22.48
N ASP A 292 -11.07 -15.90 22.69
CA ASP A 292 -11.82 -15.68 23.93
C ASP A 292 -11.94 -14.21 24.40
N SER A 293 -11.42 -13.26 23.63
CA SER A 293 -11.58 -11.83 23.89
C SER A 293 -12.72 -11.24 23.06
N PHE A 294 -13.61 -10.48 23.70
CA PHE A 294 -14.67 -9.77 22.95
C PHE A 294 -14.06 -8.82 21.93
N LEU A 295 -14.66 -8.79 20.75
CA LEU A 295 -14.31 -7.83 19.73
C LEU A 295 -14.66 -6.42 20.21
N CYS A 296 -13.64 -5.68 20.67
CA CYS A 296 -13.81 -4.31 21.13
C CYS A 296 -13.10 -3.29 20.21
N GLY A 297 -13.52 -2.04 20.29
CA GLY A 297 -12.86 -0.91 19.66
C GLY A 297 -12.81 -0.97 18.15
N THR A 298 -11.61 -0.93 17.60
CA THR A 298 -11.37 -0.87 16.14
C THR A 298 -11.89 -2.11 15.41
N TYR A 299 -11.72 -3.31 15.98
CA TYR A 299 -12.16 -4.57 15.38
C TYR A 299 -13.69 -4.65 15.25
N LYS A 300 -14.43 -4.25 16.28
CA LYS A 300 -15.89 -4.21 16.22
C LYS A 300 -16.38 -3.27 15.13
N LYS A 301 -15.78 -2.08 15.02
CA LYS A 301 -16.09 -1.11 13.93
C LYS A 301 -15.80 -1.66 12.55
N LEU A 302 -14.69 -2.41 12.41
CA LEU A 302 -14.30 -3.05 11.16
C LEU A 302 -15.32 -4.11 10.72
N PHE A 303 -15.76 -4.97 11.64
CA PHE A 303 -16.79 -5.99 11.37
C PHE A 303 -18.14 -5.36 11.01
N ILE A 304 -18.62 -4.40 11.80
CA ILE A 304 -19.89 -3.71 11.57
C ILE A 304 -19.89 -3.05 10.17
N LYS A 305 -18.80 -2.37 9.81
CA LYS A 305 -18.68 -1.69 8.51
C LYS A 305 -18.67 -2.65 7.32
N GLN A 306 -18.26 -3.91 7.50
CA GLN A 306 -18.32 -4.93 6.45
C GLN A 306 -19.67 -5.63 6.36
N ILE A 307 -20.45 -5.61 7.43
CA ILE A 307 -21.76 -6.27 7.52
C ILE A 307 -22.88 -5.33 7.06
N SER A 308 -22.77 -4.03 7.35
CA SER A 308 -23.67 -2.98 6.88
C SER A 308 -23.48 -2.67 5.38
#